data_ac1bd582853ca3dc203168597f6d614f
#
_entry.id   ac1bd582853ca3dc203168597f6d614f
#
_cell.length_a   1.000
_cell.length_b   1.000
_cell.length_c   1.000
_cell.angle_alpha   90.00
_cell.angle_beta   90.00
_cell.angle_gamma   90.00
#
_symmetry.space_group_name_H-M   'P 1'
#
loop_
_entity.id
_entity.type
_entity.pdbx_description
1 polymer ?
#
loop_
_entity_poly.entity_id
_entity_poly.type
_entity_poly.pdbx_seq_one_letter_code
_entity_poly.pdbx_strand_id
1 'polypeptide(L)'
;MKKNEIIEEWLKRALSNLSIATKSKVSKNILYEDLCFECQQSVEKSLKALLVFYDSDVVITHSIALLVSKLEEKGIDIPDFVKESVILSDYAVQTRYPGNYEPVTKEDYKQALHLAQQVYIWSFNIIAA
;
A
#
# COMPACT_ATOMS: atom_id res chain seq x y z
N MET A 1 9.32 20.49 6.04
CA MET A 1 8.22 19.90 6.84
C MET A 1 8.80 19.18 8.06
N LYS A 2 8.14 19.32 9.18
CA LYS A 2 8.53 18.60 10.39
C LYS A 2 8.15 17.12 10.26
N LYS A 3 8.82 16.27 11.03
CA LYS A 3 8.60 14.81 11.01
C LYS A 3 7.13 14.42 11.11
N ASN A 4 6.41 14.98 12.09
CA ASN A 4 4.99 14.64 12.27
C ASN A 4 4.13 15.05 11.09
N GLU A 5 4.43 16.16 10.45
CA GLU A 5 3.72 16.63 9.26
C GLU A 5 3.96 15.70 8.08
N ILE A 6 5.17 15.18 7.93
CA ILE A 6 5.50 14.22 6.87
C ILE A 6 4.75 12.92 7.08
N ILE A 7 4.72 12.41 8.31
CA ILE A 7 3.99 11.19 8.67
C ILE A 7 2.50 11.35 8.35
N GLU A 8 1.91 12.45 8.80
CA GLU A 8 0.49 12.74 8.55
C GLU A 8 0.17 12.83 7.07
N GLU A 9 1.07 13.44 6.28
CA GLU A 9 0.88 13.56 4.84
C GLU A 9 0.93 12.18 4.16
N TRP A 10 1.86 11.29 4.55
CA TRP A 10 1.88 9.93 4.02
C TRP A 10 0.61 9.15 4.36
N LEU A 11 0.15 9.23 5.61
CA LEU A 11 -1.08 8.56 6.04
C LEU A 11 -2.31 9.10 5.32
N LYS A 12 -2.37 10.42 5.12
CA LYS A 12 -3.45 11.06 4.37
C LYS A 12 -3.51 10.54 2.94
N ARG A 13 -2.37 10.42 2.29
CA ARG A 13 -2.28 9.91 0.91
C ARG A 13 -2.61 8.42 0.84
N ALA A 14 -2.15 7.65 1.82
CA ALA A 14 -2.49 6.23 1.93
C ALA A 14 -4.01 6.03 2.07
N LEU A 15 -4.65 6.82 2.92
CA LEU A 15 -6.09 6.75 3.12
C LEU A 15 -6.86 7.20 1.87
N SER A 16 -6.36 8.21 1.16
CA SER A 16 -6.95 8.67 -0.09
C SER A 16 -6.97 7.54 -1.13
N ASN A 17 -5.83 6.86 -1.32
CA ASN A 17 -5.75 5.73 -2.24
C ASN A 17 -6.71 4.60 -1.83
N LEU A 18 -6.75 4.29 -0.54
CA LEU A 18 -7.63 3.25 -0.01
C LEU A 18 -9.11 3.59 -0.22
N SER A 19 -9.46 4.86 -0.03
CA SER A 19 -10.82 5.34 -0.25
C SER A 19 -11.23 5.23 -1.72
N ILE A 20 -10.32 5.56 -2.64
CA ILE A 20 -10.57 5.39 -4.08
C ILE A 20 -10.81 3.91 -4.39
N ALA A 21 -9.95 3.02 -3.89
CA ALA A 21 -10.09 1.58 -4.10
C ALA A 21 -11.42 1.03 -3.58
N THR A 22 -11.89 1.56 -2.44
CA THR A 22 -13.12 1.08 -1.80
C THR A 22 -14.38 1.62 -2.48
N LYS A 23 -14.38 2.92 -2.83
CA LYS A 23 -15.60 3.63 -3.24
C LYS A 23 -15.81 3.69 -4.75
N SER A 24 -14.75 3.54 -5.54
CA SER A 24 -14.83 3.76 -6.98
C SER A 24 -15.51 2.62 -7.73
N LYS A 25 -15.73 1.45 -7.12
CA LYS A 25 -16.33 0.27 -7.79
C LYS A 25 -17.85 0.37 -7.90
N VAL A 26 -18.39 1.56 -7.92
CA VAL A 26 -19.81 1.80 -8.27
C VAL A 26 -20.01 1.85 -9.78
N SER A 27 -18.95 2.00 -10.56
CA SER A 27 -19.01 2.05 -12.04
C SER A 27 -18.39 0.80 -12.65
N LYS A 28 -19.13 0.20 -13.60
CA LYS A 28 -18.62 -0.94 -14.37
C LYS A 28 -17.52 -0.55 -15.36
N ASN A 29 -17.29 0.75 -15.55
CA ASN A 29 -16.23 1.24 -16.42
C ASN A 29 -14.86 1.28 -15.74
N ILE A 30 -14.81 1.03 -14.42
CA ILE A 30 -13.56 1.02 -13.67
C ILE A 30 -13.04 -0.42 -13.61
N LEU A 31 -11.80 -0.61 -14.03
CA LEU A 31 -11.17 -1.93 -14.05
C LEU A 31 -10.64 -2.31 -12.67
N TYR A 32 -10.71 -3.59 -12.34
CA TYR A 32 -10.15 -4.10 -11.10
C TYR A 32 -8.65 -3.85 -10.98
N GLU A 33 -7.90 -3.87 -12.09
CA GLU A 33 -6.46 -3.59 -12.05
C GLU A 33 -6.17 -2.17 -11.58
N ASP A 34 -7.02 -1.20 -11.91
CA ASP A 34 -6.85 0.18 -11.47
C ASP A 34 -7.12 0.30 -9.97
N LEU A 35 -8.09 -0.44 -9.45
CA LEU A 35 -8.36 -0.48 -8.02
C LEU A 35 -7.25 -1.19 -7.25
N CYS A 36 -6.69 -2.26 -7.80
CA CYS A 36 -5.54 -2.94 -7.22
C CYS A 36 -4.30 -2.05 -7.21
N PHE A 37 -4.12 -1.21 -8.23
CA PHE A 37 -3.08 -0.18 -8.24
C PHE A 37 -3.23 0.75 -7.03
N GLU A 38 -4.47 1.22 -6.77
CA GLU A 38 -4.74 2.09 -5.63
C GLU A 38 -4.46 1.37 -4.30
N CYS A 39 -4.77 0.07 -4.21
CA CYS A 39 -4.43 -0.73 -3.04
C CYS A 39 -2.92 -0.80 -2.80
N GLN A 40 -2.15 -1.02 -3.87
CA GLN A 40 -0.68 -1.03 -3.81
C GLN A 40 -0.15 0.32 -3.33
N GLN A 41 -0.68 1.42 -3.88
CA GLN A 41 -0.28 2.76 -3.49
C GLN A 41 -0.56 3.02 -2.00
N SER A 42 -1.69 2.56 -1.51
CA SER A 42 -2.04 2.71 -0.09
C SER A 42 -1.04 1.97 0.81
N VAL A 43 -0.70 0.71 0.47
CA VAL A 43 0.27 -0.07 1.23
C VAL A 43 1.63 0.61 1.22
N GLU A 44 2.11 1.01 0.06
CA GLU A 44 3.39 1.69 -0.09
C GLU A 44 3.48 2.91 0.81
N LYS A 45 2.45 3.76 0.78
CA LYS A 45 2.44 5.02 1.52
C LYS A 45 2.26 4.80 3.03
N SER A 46 1.49 3.78 3.43
CA SER A 46 1.37 3.39 4.84
C SER A 46 2.72 2.97 5.42
N LEU A 47 3.47 2.17 4.68
CA LEU A 47 4.79 1.70 5.11
C LEU A 47 5.81 2.84 5.10
N LYS A 48 5.71 3.78 4.16
CA LYS A 48 6.57 4.97 4.16
C LYS A 48 6.32 5.85 5.37
N ALA A 49 5.07 5.98 5.80
CA ALA A 49 4.75 6.70 7.04
C ALA A 49 5.45 6.05 8.25
N LEU A 50 5.43 4.70 8.32
CA LEU A 50 6.12 3.99 9.39
C LEU A 50 7.63 4.18 9.33
N LEU A 51 8.21 4.16 8.14
CA LEU A 51 9.67 4.37 8.01
C LEU A 51 10.08 5.74 8.51
N VAL A 52 9.30 6.78 8.21
CA VAL A 52 9.56 8.11 8.78
C VAL A 52 9.39 8.09 10.29
N PHE A 53 8.36 7.43 10.80
CA PHE A 53 8.11 7.30 12.25
C PHE A 53 9.29 6.66 12.97
N TYR A 54 9.93 5.66 12.38
CA TYR A 54 11.08 4.96 12.94
C TYR A 54 12.43 5.55 12.52
N ASP A 55 12.44 6.76 11.97
CA ASP A 55 13.66 7.47 11.57
C ASP A 55 14.53 6.71 10.57
N SER A 56 13.91 5.95 9.68
CA SER A 56 14.61 5.29 8.58
C SER A 56 14.97 6.30 7.50
N ASP A 57 16.01 6.00 6.73
CA ASP A 57 16.37 6.79 5.57
C ASP A 57 15.23 6.79 4.54
N VAL A 58 15.16 7.88 3.76
CA VAL A 58 14.19 7.99 2.68
C VAL A 58 14.46 6.92 1.63
N VAL A 59 13.40 6.18 1.27
CA VAL A 59 13.48 5.12 0.27
C VAL A 59 12.56 5.48 -0.90
N ILE A 60 13.18 5.69 -2.08
CA ILE A 60 12.43 5.95 -3.31
C ILE A 60 12.26 4.61 -4.02
N THR A 61 11.09 4.00 -3.85
CA THR A 61 10.81 2.68 -4.42
C THR A 61 9.30 2.44 -4.49
N HIS A 62 8.89 1.55 -5.39
CA HIS A 62 7.55 0.99 -5.43
C HIS A 62 7.55 -0.46 -4.93
N SER A 63 8.69 -0.96 -4.45
CA SER A 63 8.81 -2.32 -3.92
C SER A 63 8.38 -2.37 -2.46
N ILE A 64 7.24 -3.01 -2.21
CA ILE A 64 6.76 -3.23 -0.83
C ILE A 64 7.75 -4.12 -0.07
N ALA A 65 8.36 -5.11 -0.76
CA ALA A 65 9.37 -5.98 -0.13
C ALA A 65 10.54 -5.18 0.43
N LEU A 66 11.02 -4.17 -0.30
CA LEU A 66 12.11 -3.33 0.17
C LEU A 66 11.68 -2.50 1.39
N LEU A 67 10.47 -1.96 1.38
CA LEU A 67 9.95 -1.20 2.52
C LEU A 67 9.82 -2.08 3.77
N VAL A 68 9.32 -3.30 3.61
CA VAL A 68 9.22 -4.29 4.69
C VAL A 68 10.60 -4.63 5.23
N SER A 69 11.57 -4.86 4.34
CA SER A 69 12.94 -5.15 4.72
C SER A 69 13.54 -4.02 5.58
N LYS A 70 13.29 -2.77 5.20
CA LYS A 70 13.75 -1.61 5.96
C LYS A 70 13.13 -1.53 7.35
N LEU A 71 11.86 -1.90 7.49
CA LEU A 71 11.21 -1.98 8.80
C LEU A 71 11.81 -3.11 9.65
N GLU A 72 12.11 -4.24 9.05
CA GLU A 72 12.77 -5.35 9.75
C GLU A 72 14.15 -4.94 10.26
N GLU A 73 14.90 -4.14 9.51
CA GLU A 73 16.20 -3.60 9.94
C GLU A 73 16.06 -2.73 11.21
N LYS A 74 14.90 -2.13 11.42
CA LYS A 74 14.61 -1.34 12.62
C LYS A 74 14.12 -2.20 13.79
N GLY A 75 14.11 -3.51 13.63
CA GLY A 75 13.67 -4.43 14.67
C GLY A 75 12.17 -4.55 14.82
N ILE A 76 11.41 -4.13 13.81
CA ILE A 76 9.95 -4.20 13.83
C ILE A 76 9.50 -5.61 13.50
N ASP A 77 8.63 -6.15 14.34
CA ASP A 77 8.01 -7.46 14.09
C ASP A 77 6.93 -7.29 13.03
N ILE A 78 7.11 -7.96 11.88
CA ILE A 78 6.24 -7.77 10.73
C ILE A 78 5.15 -8.85 10.71
N PRO A 79 3.86 -8.46 10.82
CA PRO A 79 2.76 -9.42 10.73
C PRO A 79 2.69 -10.10 9.36
N ASP A 80 2.11 -11.30 9.33
CA ASP A 80 1.99 -12.08 8.09
C ASP A 80 1.24 -11.32 6.99
N PHE A 81 0.17 -10.59 7.34
CA PHE A 81 -0.58 -9.85 6.33
C PHE A 81 0.25 -8.74 5.67
N VAL A 82 1.21 -8.17 6.39
CA VAL A 82 2.13 -7.18 5.81
C VAL A 82 3.07 -7.88 4.83
N LYS A 83 3.60 -9.04 5.19
CA LYS A 83 4.45 -9.83 4.29
C LYS A 83 3.67 -10.27 3.05
N GLU A 84 2.42 -10.68 3.22
CA GLU A 84 1.55 -11.06 2.10
C GLU A 84 1.30 -9.88 1.15
N SER A 85 1.25 -8.65 1.68
CA SER A 85 1.00 -7.47 0.86
C SER A 85 2.09 -7.19 -0.18
N VAL A 86 3.23 -7.87 -0.09
CA VAL A 86 4.33 -7.76 -1.07
C VAL A 86 3.84 -8.11 -2.48
N ILE A 87 2.87 -9.03 -2.60
CA ILE A 87 2.31 -9.41 -3.89
C ILE A 87 1.69 -8.24 -4.63
N LEU A 88 1.29 -7.19 -3.93
CA LEU A 88 0.65 -6.02 -4.53
C LEU A 88 1.63 -5.17 -5.34
N SER A 89 2.93 -5.37 -5.17
CA SER A 89 3.95 -4.59 -5.91
C SER A 89 3.82 -4.72 -7.42
N ASP A 90 3.29 -5.84 -7.92
CA ASP A 90 3.06 -6.02 -9.34
C ASP A 90 2.06 -5.02 -9.92
N TYR A 91 1.15 -4.51 -9.08
CA TYR A 91 0.17 -3.52 -9.51
C TYR A 91 0.74 -2.09 -9.57
N ALA A 92 1.98 -1.88 -9.14
CA ALA A 92 2.63 -0.56 -9.23
C ALA A 92 2.89 -0.14 -10.68
N VAL A 93 2.91 -1.09 -11.60
CA VAL A 93 3.07 -0.83 -13.04
C VAL A 93 1.71 -0.49 -13.63
N GLN A 94 1.46 0.80 -13.90
CA GLN A 94 0.18 1.27 -14.43
C GLN A 94 -0.04 0.90 -15.90
N THR A 95 1.04 0.83 -16.68
CA THR A 95 0.94 0.58 -18.12
C THR A 95 1.28 -0.87 -18.40
N ARG A 96 0.26 -1.65 -18.77
CA ARG A 96 0.40 -3.04 -19.14
C ARG A 96 -0.12 -3.23 -20.56
N TYR A 97 0.62 -3.98 -21.37
CA TYR A 97 0.16 -4.31 -22.71
C TYR A 97 -0.97 -5.32 -22.62
N PRO A 98 -2.16 -5.01 -23.19
CA PRO A 98 -3.23 -5.99 -23.24
C PRO A 98 -2.76 -7.31 -23.87
N GLY A 99 -3.10 -8.43 -23.22
CA GLY A 99 -2.71 -9.75 -23.67
C GLY A 99 -1.38 -10.26 -23.12
N ASN A 100 -0.59 -9.42 -22.45
CA ASN A 100 0.70 -9.81 -21.90
C ASN A 100 0.65 -10.10 -20.37
N TYR A 101 -0.55 -10.15 -19.81
CA TYR A 101 -0.74 -10.48 -18.40
C TYR A 101 -2.12 -11.10 -18.20
N GLU A 102 -2.28 -11.84 -17.11
CA GLU A 102 -3.56 -12.39 -16.73
C GLU A 102 -4.51 -11.26 -16.31
N PRO A 103 -5.78 -11.28 -16.75
CA PRO A 103 -6.73 -10.27 -16.29
C PRO A 103 -6.90 -10.29 -14.78
N VAL A 104 -6.96 -9.11 -14.19
CA VAL A 104 -7.20 -8.97 -12.74
C VAL A 104 -8.69 -9.26 -12.48
N THR A 105 -8.93 -10.20 -11.57
CA THR A 105 -10.28 -10.64 -11.25
C THR A 105 -10.87 -9.89 -10.06
N LYS A 106 -12.18 -10.05 -9.84
CA LYS A 106 -12.85 -9.54 -8.65
C LYS A 106 -12.22 -10.11 -7.36
N GLU A 107 -11.81 -11.39 -7.39
CA GLU A 107 -11.19 -12.03 -6.24
C GLU A 107 -9.81 -11.44 -5.94
N ASP A 108 -9.04 -11.14 -6.99
CA ASP A 108 -7.76 -10.44 -6.84
C ASP A 108 -7.95 -9.08 -6.17
N TYR A 109 -8.97 -8.33 -6.60
CA TYR A 109 -9.32 -7.05 -6.02
C TYR A 109 -9.72 -7.18 -4.54
N LYS A 110 -10.56 -8.15 -4.20
CA LYS A 110 -10.99 -8.36 -2.81
C LYS A 110 -9.80 -8.65 -1.91
N GLN A 111 -8.87 -9.49 -2.37
CA GLN A 111 -7.64 -9.79 -1.64
C GLN A 111 -6.79 -8.54 -1.46
N ALA A 112 -6.57 -7.81 -2.55
CA ALA A 112 -5.76 -6.59 -2.52
C ALA A 112 -6.36 -5.56 -1.56
N LEU A 113 -7.67 -5.36 -1.61
CA LEU A 113 -8.36 -4.40 -0.74
C LEU A 113 -8.23 -4.81 0.73
N HIS A 114 -8.45 -6.08 1.03
CA HIS A 114 -8.35 -6.59 2.40
C HIS A 114 -6.93 -6.38 2.95
N LEU A 115 -5.90 -6.73 2.18
CA LEU A 115 -4.51 -6.53 2.58
C LEU A 115 -4.20 -5.05 2.80
N ALA A 116 -4.63 -4.19 1.88
CA ALA A 116 -4.38 -2.74 1.99
C ALA A 116 -5.06 -2.15 3.23
N GLN A 117 -6.29 -2.55 3.51
CA GLN A 117 -7.00 -2.10 4.72
C GLN A 117 -6.26 -2.52 5.98
N GLN A 118 -5.82 -3.78 6.06
CA GLN A 118 -5.10 -4.29 7.23
C GLN A 118 -3.76 -3.58 7.43
N VAL A 119 -3.01 -3.34 6.37
CA VAL A 119 -1.72 -2.65 6.46
C VAL A 119 -1.91 -1.21 6.91
N TYR A 120 -2.91 -0.50 6.36
CA TYR A 120 -3.19 0.87 6.76
C TYR A 120 -3.53 0.94 8.25
N ILE A 121 -4.45 0.09 8.72
CA ILE A 121 -4.89 0.07 10.12
C ILE A 121 -3.72 -0.24 11.05
N TRP A 122 -2.92 -1.24 10.70
CA TRP A 122 -1.73 -1.61 11.47
C TRP A 122 -0.75 -0.43 11.59
N SER A 123 -0.46 0.22 10.47
CA SER A 123 0.45 1.36 10.42
C SER A 123 -0.09 2.53 11.24
N PHE A 124 -1.35 2.85 11.05
CA PHE A 124 -2.02 3.93 11.79
C PHE A 124 -1.97 3.68 13.30
N ASN A 125 -2.28 2.47 13.73
CA ASN A 125 -2.33 2.12 15.15
C ASN A 125 -0.96 2.23 15.83
N ILE A 126 0.11 1.87 15.13
CA ILE A 126 1.47 2.03 15.66
C ILE A 126 1.78 3.52 15.86
N ILE A 127 1.49 4.33 14.86
CA ILE A 127 1.81 5.76 14.87
C ILE A 127 0.96 6.50 15.90
N ALA A 128 -0.31 6.13 16.06
CA ALA A 128 -1.25 6.78 16.96
C ALA A 128 -1.12 6.32 18.43
N ALA A 129 -0.39 5.26 18.67
CA ALA A 129 -0.25 4.70 20.02
C ALA A 129 0.54 5.64 20.96
#